data_8657607b1d1d31a3ec55cb62c13d3176
#
_entry.id   8657607b1d1d31a3ec55cb62c13d3176
#
_cell.length_a   1.000
_cell.length_b   1.000
_cell.length_c   1.000
_cell.angle_alpha   90.00
_cell.angle_beta   90.00
_cell.angle_gamma   90.00
#
_symmetry.space_group_name_H-M   'P 1'
#
loop_
_entity.id
_entity.type
_entity.pdbx_description
1 polymer ?
#
loop_
_entity_poly.entity_id
_entity_poly.type
_entity_poly.pdbx_seq_one_letter_code
_entity_poly.pdbx_strand_id
1 'polypeptide(L)'
;KAMNAPSPTRLLMIEDDARLAQMVTEYLAQSGYAVTHASDGEKGLEQLPLLQPELVILDLMMPGIDGLEVCRRIRALPNDSARVPVLMLTAKGDPMDRIIGLELGADDYLPKPFEPRELLARIRAVLRRRGEPTGAATATRSTPVLRFGSLEIDRDARTVQVGSGVCDLTSYQFDLLVAMAERAGRVLTRDQIMEAVRGRELEAFDRSIDVHMGRIRAAIEQDAKNPRRILTVRGVGYVFAKQQD
;
A
#
# COMPACT_ATOMS: atom_id res chain seq x y z
N LYS A 1 -20.63 -32.81 7.56
CA LYS A 1 -19.96 -31.86 6.63
C LYS A 1 -19.17 -30.90 7.49
N ALA A 2 -17.87 -31.10 7.61
CA ALA A 2 -16.98 -30.16 8.27
C ALA A 2 -16.98 -28.87 7.43
N MET A 3 -17.48 -27.77 8.00
CA MET A 3 -17.29 -26.43 7.45
C MET A 3 -15.78 -26.16 7.47
N ASN A 4 -15.16 -26.03 6.31
CA ASN A 4 -13.79 -25.59 6.17
C ASN A 4 -13.70 -24.18 6.79
N ALA A 5 -13.11 -24.07 7.97
CA ALA A 5 -12.75 -22.76 8.51
C ALA A 5 -11.79 -22.09 7.50
N PRO A 6 -11.98 -20.83 7.14
CA PRO A 6 -11.06 -20.13 6.24
C PRO A 6 -9.65 -20.20 6.83
N SER A 7 -8.67 -20.50 5.98
CA SER A 7 -7.26 -20.52 6.40
C SER A 7 -6.89 -19.13 6.94
N PRO A 8 -6.14 -19.06 8.06
CA PRO A 8 -5.78 -17.77 8.64
C PRO A 8 -4.92 -16.95 7.66
N THR A 9 -5.17 -15.65 7.60
CA THR A 9 -4.36 -14.71 6.81
C THR A 9 -2.92 -14.70 7.30
N ARG A 10 -1.98 -14.97 6.42
CA ARG A 10 -0.55 -15.11 6.74
C ARG A 10 0.14 -13.76 6.70
N LEU A 11 0.82 -13.42 7.79
CA LEU A 11 1.63 -12.20 7.89
C LEU A 11 3.08 -12.60 8.18
N LEU A 12 4.02 -11.84 7.62
CA LEU A 12 5.44 -11.92 7.96
C LEU A 12 5.80 -10.67 8.78
N MET A 13 6.32 -10.85 9.99
CA MET A 13 6.84 -9.75 10.80
C MET A 13 8.36 -9.84 10.87
N ILE A 14 9.03 -8.78 10.43
CA ILE A 14 10.49 -8.65 10.46
C ILE A 14 10.83 -7.59 11.50
N GLU A 15 11.32 -8.03 12.65
CA GLU A 15 11.50 -7.22 13.85
C GLU A 15 12.57 -7.86 14.75
N ASP A 16 13.57 -7.11 15.19
CA ASP A 16 14.64 -7.64 16.04
C ASP A 16 14.27 -7.69 17.54
N ASP A 17 13.31 -6.86 17.98
CA ASP A 17 12.77 -6.94 19.34
C ASP A 17 11.82 -8.14 19.49
N ALA A 18 12.34 -9.22 20.06
CA ALA A 18 11.59 -10.46 20.29
C ALA A 18 10.35 -10.27 21.19
N ARG A 19 10.40 -9.32 22.15
CA ARG A 19 9.27 -9.06 23.06
C ARG A 19 8.13 -8.38 22.32
N LEU A 20 8.47 -7.38 21.51
CA LEU A 20 7.50 -6.70 20.66
C LEU A 20 6.90 -7.69 19.65
N ALA A 21 7.73 -8.51 19.01
CA ALA A 21 7.28 -9.50 18.04
C ALA A 21 6.33 -10.53 18.68
N GLN A 22 6.64 -11.01 19.87
CA GLN A 22 5.78 -11.95 20.60
C GLN A 22 4.43 -11.31 20.94
N MET A 23 4.43 -10.10 21.52
CA MET A 23 3.21 -9.37 21.89
C MET A 23 2.30 -9.16 20.67
N VAL A 24 2.89 -8.72 19.55
CA VAL A 24 2.15 -8.50 18.31
C VAL A 24 1.59 -9.81 17.76
N THR A 25 2.39 -10.88 17.76
CA THR A 25 1.96 -12.19 17.26
C THR A 25 0.78 -12.73 18.07
N GLU A 26 0.85 -12.67 19.39
CA GLU A 26 -0.23 -13.12 20.27
C GLU A 26 -1.51 -12.29 20.08
N TYR A 27 -1.37 -10.98 19.97
CA TYR A 27 -2.51 -10.10 19.78
C TYR A 27 -3.18 -10.33 18.40
N LEU A 28 -2.41 -10.45 17.34
CA LEU A 28 -2.94 -10.65 16.00
C LEU A 28 -3.53 -12.04 15.80
N ALA A 29 -3.00 -13.07 16.48
CA ALA A 29 -3.56 -14.41 16.47
C ALA A 29 -5.01 -14.45 16.99
N GLN A 30 -5.34 -13.66 18.01
CA GLN A 30 -6.72 -13.51 18.51
C GLN A 30 -7.68 -12.90 17.48
N SER A 31 -7.13 -12.23 16.47
CA SER A 31 -7.90 -11.61 15.38
C SER A 31 -7.89 -12.44 14.08
N GLY A 32 -7.43 -13.71 14.15
CA GLY A 32 -7.46 -14.64 13.02
C GLY A 32 -6.28 -14.54 12.05
N TYR A 33 -5.17 -13.90 12.45
CA TYR A 33 -3.95 -13.82 11.66
C TYR A 33 -2.92 -14.86 12.10
N ALA A 34 -2.20 -15.43 11.14
CA ALA A 34 -1.04 -16.27 11.39
C ALA A 34 0.23 -15.45 11.11
N VAL A 35 0.92 -15.07 12.18
CA VAL A 35 2.15 -14.25 12.08
C VAL A 35 3.37 -15.15 12.16
N THR A 36 4.22 -15.10 11.14
CA THR A 36 5.57 -15.68 11.18
C THR A 36 6.55 -14.55 11.50
N HIS A 37 7.42 -14.75 12.47
CA HIS A 37 8.41 -13.78 12.92
C HIS A 37 9.80 -14.13 12.37
N ALA A 38 10.45 -13.13 11.78
CA ALA A 38 11.86 -13.14 11.42
C ALA A 38 12.60 -12.09 12.27
N SER A 39 13.70 -12.49 12.89
CA SER A 39 14.44 -11.64 13.84
C SER A 39 15.37 -10.61 13.19
N ASP A 40 15.52 -10.66 11.88
CA ASP A 40 16.35 -9.76 11.10
C ASP A 40 15.93 -9.74 9.63
N GLY A 41 16.46 -8.76 8.88
CA GLY A 41 16.08 -8.54 7.49
C GLY A 41 16.46 -9.67 6.55
N GLU A 42 17.62 -10.31 6.74
CA GLU A 42 18.06 -11.42 5.87
C GLU A 42 17.13 -12.62 6.02
N LYS A 43 16.81 -13.03 7.26
CA LYS A 43 15.83 -14.09 7.51
C LYS A 43 14.46 -13.78 6.97
N GLY A 44 14.03 -12.51 7.08
CA GLY A 44 12.78 -12.06 6.51
C GLY A 44 12.73 -12.24 4.99
N LEU A 45 13.78 -11.86 4.29
CA LEU A 45 13.89 -12.03 2.84
C LEU A 45 13.93 -13.50 2.42
N GLU A 46 14.59 -14.38 3.20
CA GLU A 46 14.61 -15.83 2.95
C GLU A 46 13.23 -16.46 3.14
N GLN A 47 12.48 -16.04 4.16
CA GLN A 47 11.15 -16.59 4.47
C GLN A 47 10.06 -16.08 3.53
N LEU A 48 10.21 -14.89 2.97
CA LEU A 48 9.21 -14.25 2.14
C LEU A 48 8.70 -15.14 0.97
N PRO A 49 9.55 -15.71 0.11
CA PRO A 49 9.10 -16.54 -1.00
C PRO A 49 8.48 -17.88 -0.55
N LEU A 50 8.89 -18.41 0.61
CA LEU A 50 8.40 -19.68 1.16
C LEU A 50 7.01 -19.50 1.79
N LEU A 51 6.83 -18.42 2.54
CA LEU A 51 5.61 -18.12 3.27
C LEU A 51 4.52 -17.55 2.35
N GLN A 52 4.91 -16.77 1.35
CA GLN A 52 4.00 -15.98 0.51
C GLN A 52 2.97 -15.22 1.35
N PRO A 53 3.41 -14.32 2.24
CA PRO A 53 2.51 -13.62 3.15
C PRO A 53 1.61 -12.65 2.40
N GLU A 54 0.46 -12.36 2.97
CA GLU A 54 -0.48 -11.37 2.43
C GLU A 54 -0.09 -9.94 2.81
N LEU A 55 0.75 -9.77 3.86
CA LEU A 55 1.33 -8.50 4.27
C LEU A 55 2.62 -8.73 5.05
N VAL A 56 3.57 -7.82 4.90
CA VAL A 56 4.81 -7.75 5.68
C VAL A 56 4.74 -6.58 6.66
N ILE A 57 4.98 -6.85 7.94
CA ILE A 57 5.23 -5.84 8.98
C ILE A 57 6.74 -5.73 9.11
N LEU A 58 7.30 -4.55 8.89
CA LEU A 58 8.74 -4.36 8.74
C LEU A 58 9.25 -3.24 9.64
N ASP A 59 10.11 -3.58 10.60
CA ASP A 59 10.83 -2.57 11.37
C ASP A 59 11.91 -1.89 10.53
N LEU A 60 12.02 -0.59 10.65
CA LEU A 60 13.08 0.19 9.98
C LEU A 60 14.43 0.07 10.68
N MET A 61 14.42 0.04 12.00
CA MET A 61 15.62 0.13 12.83
C MET A 61 16.08 -1.24 13.29
N MET A 62 16.70 -2.00 12.40
CA MET A 62 17.23 -3.33 12.71
C MET A 62 18.76 -3.37 12.52
N PRO A 63 19.47 -4.19 13.29
CA PRO A 63 20.90 -4.45 13.04
C PRO A 63 21.08 -5.26 11.73
N GLY A 64 22.23 -5.08 11.09
CA GLY A 64 22.51 -5.69 9.79
C GLY A 64 21.93 -4.86 8.65
N ILE A 65 21.11 -5.46 7.80
CA ILE A 65 20.35 -4.70 6.79
C ILE A 65 19.15 -4.02 7.46
N ASP A 66 19.01 -2.72 7.23
CA ASP A 66 17.88 -1.96 7.75
C ASP A 66 16.57 -2.25 6.96
N GLY A 67 15.44 -1.78 7.53
CA GLY A 67 14.15 -2.01 6.91
C GLY A 67 13.97 -1.32 5.55
N LEU A 68 14.67 -0.23 5.28
CA LEU A 68 14.61 0.44 3.98
C LEU A 68 15.25 -0.43 2.90
N GLU A 69 16.42 -1.02 3.20
CA GLU A 69 17.10 -1.95 2.30
C GLU A 69 16.28 -3.24 2.09
N VAL A 70 15.66 -3.76 3.16
CA VAL A 70 14.74 -4.91 3.04
C VAL A 70 13.59 -4.58 2.10
N CYS A 71 12.93 -3.43 2.28
CA CYS A 71 11.84 -2.99 1.40
C CYS A 71 12.29 -2.85 -0.05
N ARG A 72 13.46 -2.24 -0.28
CA ARG A 72 14.05 -2.11 -1.62
C ARG A 72 14.27 -3.48 -2.27
N ARG A 73 14.82 -4.45 -1.55
CA ARG A 73 15.04 -5.81 -2.04
C ARG A 73 13.73 -6.54 -2.31
N ILE A 74 12.72 -6.38 -1.47
CA ILE A 74 11.37 -6.93 -1.72
C ILE A 74 10.83 -6.39 -3.05
N ARG A 75 10.89 -5.08 -3.28
CA ARG A 75 10.37 -4.44 -4.50
C ARG A 75 11.17 -4.79 -5.76
N ALA A 76 12.41 -5.23 -5.62
CA ALA A 76 13.26 -5.69 -6.73
C ALA A 76 13.08 -7.17 -7.09
N LEU A 77 12.25 -7.93 -6.38
CA LEU A 77 12.00 -9.34 -6.68
C LEU A 77 11.32 -9.50 -8.04
N PRO A 78 11.66 -10.55 -8.81
CA PRO A 78 11.12 -10.76 -10.17
C PRO A 78 9.73 -11.40 -10.19
N ASN A 79 9.08 -11.60 -9.04
CA ASN A 79 7.83 -12.32 -8.88
C ASN A 79 6.78 -11.51 -8.11
N ASP A 80 5.60 -12.09 -7.90
CA ASP A 80 4.48 -11.44 -7.22
C ASP A 80 4.80 -11.01 -5.78
N SER A 81 5.83 -11.57 -5.13
CA SER A 81 6.30 -11.12 -3.82
C SER A 81 6.77 -9.67 -3.83
N ALA A 82 7.20 -9.14 -4.98
CA ALA A 82 7.52 -7.71 -5.13
C ALA A 82 6.34 -6.78 -4.83
N ARG A 83 5.11 -7.28 -4.97
CA ARG A 83 3.86 -6.53 -4.75
C ARG A 83 3.22 -6.77 -3.39
N VAL A 84 3.85 -7.56 -2.51
CA VAL A 84 3.33 -7.77 -1.17
C VAL A 84 3.19 -6.43 -0.44
N PRO A 85 2.05 -6.16 0.21
CA PRO A 85 1.91 -4.95 1.01
C PRO A 85 2.94 -4.92 2.14
N VAL A 86 3.55 -3.76 2.36
CA VAL A 86 4.53 -3.52 3.42
C VAL A 86 4.02 -2.41 4.33
N LEU A 87 3.84 -2.74 5.60
CA LEU A 87 3.55 -1.81 6.69
C LEU A 87 4.85 -1.59 7.49
N MET A 88 5.40 -0.40 7.43
CA MET A 88 6.64 -0.07 8.13
C MET A 88 6.40 0.36 9.57
N LEU A 89 7.21 -0.15 10.49
CA LEU A 89 7.32 0.35 11.85
C LEU A 89 8.48 1.34 11.92
N THR A 90 8.23 2.55 12.40
CA THR A 90 9.21 3.64 12.39
C THR A 90 9.48 4.15 13.80
N ALA A 91 10.67 4.72 14.05
CA ALA A 91 10.90 5.48 15.27
C ALA A 91 10.06 6.77 15.28
N LYS A 92 9.57 7.16 16.47
CA LYS A 92 8.82 8.39 16.64
C LYS A 92 9.71 9.59 16.33
N GLY A 93 9.33 10.39 15.35
CA GLY A 93 9.89 11.73 15.13
C GLY A 93 10.84 11.88 13.94
N ASP A 94 11.08 10.87 13.11
CA ASP A 94 11.86 11.05 11.88
C ASP A 94 10.94 11.12 10.63
N PRO A 95 10.64 12.36 10.14
CA PRO A 95 9.86 12.54 8.93
C PRO A 95 10.58 12.01 7.67
N MET A 96 11.92 11.93 7.69
CA MET A 96 12.71 11.51 6.52
C MET A 96 12.62 10.01 6.30
N ASP A 97 12.74 9.19 7.35
CA ASP A 97 12.60 7.72 7.25
C ASP A 97 11.22 7.34 6.70
N ARG A 98 10.19 8.07 7.10
CA ARG A 98 8.84 7.91 6.61
C ARG A 98 8.70 8.22 5.12
N ILE A 99 9.26 9.35 4.67
CA ILE A 99 9.23 9.77 3.27
C ILE A 99 9.99 8.75 2.42
N ILE A 100 11.20 8.38 2.84
CA ILE A 100 12.04 7.42 2.13
C ILE A 100 11.36 6.06 2.05
N GLY A 101 10.76 5.57 3.14
CA GLY A 101 10.02 4.31 3.15
C GLY A 101 8.87 4.27 2.15
N LEU A 102 8.10 5.35 2.06
CA LEU A 102 7.01 5.49 1.10
C LEU A 102 7.53 5.62 -0.34
N GLU A 103 8.65 6.32 -0.55
CA GLU A 103 9.33 6.39 -1.85
C GLU A 103 9.83 5.02 -2.31
N LEU A 104 10.27 4.16 -1.40
CA LEU A 104 10.67 2.79 -1.69
C LEU A 104 9.49 1.84 -1.91
N GLY A 105 8.26 2.31 -1.71
CA GLY A 105 7.05 1.56 -2.00
C GLY A 105 6.41 0.85 -0.81
N ALA A 106 6.61 1.36 0.41
CA ALA A 106 5.78 0.96 1.55
C ALA A 106 4.32 1.40 1.34
N ASP A 107 3.39 0.59 1.82
CA ASP A 107 1.95 0.84 1.67
C ASP A 107 1.39 1.66 2.82
N ASP A 108 1.97 1.53 4.01
CA ASP A 108 1.65 2.34 5.19
C ASP A 108 2.81 2.32 6.19
N TYR A 109 2.74 3.13 7.21
CA TYR A 109 3.71 3.18 8.30
C TYR A 109 3.01 3.39 9.64
N LEU A 110 3.68 2.97 10.73
CA LEU A 110 3.20 3.12 12.10
C LEU A 110 4.36 3.51 13.01
N PRO A 111 4.33 4.70 13.64
CA PRO A 111 5.37 5.12 14.58
C PRO A 111 5.39 4.27 15.85
N LYS A 112 6.56 3.89 16.32
CA LYS A 112 6.77 3.30 17.65
C LYS A 112 6.91 4.43 18.70
N PRO A 113 6.34 4.29 19.91
CA PRO A 113 5.50 3.19 20.39
C PRO A 113 4.07 3.30 19.83
N PHE A 114 3.43 2.16 19.60
CA PHE A 114 2.06 2.07 19.08
C PHE A 114 1.20 1.15 19.95
N GLU A 115 -0.10 1.35 19.87
CA GLU A 115 -1.07 0.42 20.45
C GLU A 115 -1.33 -0.75 19.50
N PRO A 116 -1.42 -2.00 19.97
CA PRO A 116 -1.71 -3.17 19.13
C PRO A 116 -3.01 -3.01 18.32
N ARG A 117 -4.00 -2.28 18.86
CA ARG A 117 -5.24 -1.95 18.16
C ARG A 117 -4.99 -1.10 16.90
N GLU A 118 -4.07 -0.14 16.98
CA GLU A 118 -3.72 0.72 15.85
C GLU A 118 -3.06 -0.09 14.75
N LEU A 119 -2.10 -0.96 15.11
CA LEU A 119 -1.47 -1.87 14.17
C LEU A 119 -2.51 -2.77 13.47
N LEU A 120 -3.44 -3.37 14.22
CA LEU A 120 -4.52 -4.19 13.67
C LEU A 120 -5.42 -3.40 12.72
N ALA A 121 -5.77 -2.17 13.06
CA ALA A 121 -6.60 -1.30 12.21
C ALA A 121 -5.89 -1.01 10.88
N ARG A 122 -4.58 -0.73 10.89
CA ARG A 122 -3.77 -0.49 9.69
C ARG A 122 -3.61 -1.75 8.84
N ILE A 123 -3.35 -2.90 9.45
CA ILE A 123 -3.30 -4.20 8.74
C ILE A 123 -4.62 -4.45 8.02
N ARG A 124 -5.76 -4.31 8.70
CA ARG A 124 -7.09 -4.47 8.09
C ARG A 124 -7.32 -3.49 6.95
N ALA A 125 -6.92 -2.24 7.11
CA ALA A 125 -7.05 -1.23 6.07
C ALA A 125 -6.21 -1.59 4.82
N VAL A 126 -4.98 -2.06 5.00
CA VAL A 126 -4.10 -2.48 3.90
C VAL A 126 -4.63 -3.74 3.21
N LEU A 127 -5.04 -4.77 3.98
CA LEU A 127 -5.53 -6.04 3.43
C LEU A 127 -6.89 -5.91 2.73
N ARG A 128 -7.81 -5.09 3.27
CA ARG A 128 -9.11 -4.82 2.64
C ARG A 128 -8.94 -4.30 1.22
N ARG A 129 -7.93 -3.50 0.96
CA ARG A 129 -7.61 -2.98 -0.37
C ARG A 129 -7.27 -4.09 -1.37
N ARG A 130 -6.78 -5.24 -0.90
CA ARG A 130 -6.40 -6.37 -1.76
C ARG A 130 -7.53 -7.36 -1.99
N GLY A 131 -8.52 -7.42 -1.10
CA GLY A 131 -9.56 -8.45 -1.05
C GLY A 131 -10.96 -8.01 -1.44
N GLU A 132 -11.25 -6.72 -1.53
CA GLU A 132 -12.56 -6.24 -1.97
C GLU A 132 -12.46 -5.66 -3.39
N PRO A 133 -13.26 -6.18 -4.35
CA PRO A 133 -13.72 -5.31 -5.42
C PRO A 133 -14.39 -4.11 -4.73
N THR A 134 -13.91 -2.89 -4.99
CA THR A 134 -14.46 -1.64 -4.45
C THR A 134 -15.96 -1.56 -4.72
N GLY A 135 -16.76 -2.06 -3.78
CA GLY A 135 -18.19 -2.22 -3.96
C GLY A 135 -18.96 -2.27 -2.64
N ALA A 136 -19.06 -1.13 -1.98
CA ALA A 136 -20.18 -0.86 -1.08
C ALA A 136 -20.65 0.59 -1.31
N ALA A 137 -21.14 0.84 -2.50
CA ALA A 137 -22.12 1.89 -2.80
C ALA A 137 -22.90 1.43 -4.02
N THR A 138 -24.18 1.06 -3.80
CA THR A 138 -25.28 0.96 -4.76
C THR A 138 -24.95 0.59 -6.21
N ALA A 139 -25.40 -0.60 -6.56
CA ALA A 139 -25.43 -1.20 -7.88
C ALA A 139 -25.72 -0.23 -9.03
N THR A 140 -24.67 0.21 -9.69
CA THR A 140 -24.68 0.43 -11.12
C THR A 140 -23.58 -0.49 -11.66
N ARG A 141 -23.88 -1.34 -12.64
CA ARG A 141 -22.94 -2.23 -13.31
C ARG A 141 -21.81 -1.39 -13.92
N SER A 142 -20.80 -1.06 -13.11
CA SER A 142 -19.59 -0.42 -13.61
C SER A 142 -18.74 -1.48 -14.29
N THR A 143 -18.34 -1.24 -15.53
CA THR A 143 -17.35 -2.07 -16.21
C THR A 143 -16.12 -2.21 -15.32
N PRO A 144 -15.57 -3.42 -15.15
CA PRO A 144 -14.40 -3.64 -14.30
C PRO A 144 -13.17 -2.85 -14.76
N VAL A 145 -13.12 -2.48 -16.03
CA VAL A 145 -12.03 -1.74 -16.66
C VAL A 145 -12.41 -0.28 -16.88
N LEU A 146 -11.62 0.62 -16.28
CA LEU A 146 -11.70 2.06 -16.54
C LEU A 146 -10.73 2.41 -17.67
N ARG A 147 -11.21 3.16 -18.67
CA ARG A 147 -10.41 3.56 -19.83
C ARG A 147 -10.40 5.08 -19.99
N PHE A 148 -9.18 5.61 -20.15
CA PHE A 148 -8.93 7.05 -20.39
C PHE A 148 -7.85 7.17 -21.47
N GLY A 149 -8.26 7.29 -22.73
CA GLY A 149 -7.34 7.23 -23.85
C GLY A 149 -6.56 5.90 -23.85
N SER A 150 -5.23 5.98 -23.83
CA SER A 150 -4.34 4.82 -23.79
C SER A 150 -4.17 4.21 -22.38
N LEU A 151 -4.70 4.84 -21.33
CA LEU A 151 -4.64 4.31 -19.97
C LEU A 151 -5.83 3.38 -19.71
N GLU A 152 -5.53 2.16 -19.31
CA GLU A 152 -6.49 1.16 -18.85
C GLU A 152 -6.22 0.74 -17.41
N ILE A 153 -7.26 0.73 -16.57
CA ILE A 153 -7.20 0.32 -15.18
C ILE A 153 -8.20 -0.83 -14.99
N ASP A 154 -7.71 -2.05 -14.85
CA ASP A 154 -8.52 -3.22 -14.54
C ASP A 154 -8.61 -3.35 -13.02
N ARG A 155 -9.81 -3.14 -12.48
CA ARG A 155 -10.05 -3.17 -11.03
C ARG A 155 -10.07 -4.58 -10.46
N ASP A 156 -10.54 -5.54 -11.25
CA ASP A 156 -10.65 -6.93 -10.82
C ASP A 156 -9.27 -7.62 -10.86
N ALA A 157 -8.53 -7.44 -11.96
CA ALA A 157 -7.17 -7.94 -12.06
C ALA A 157 -6.13 -7.09 -11.29
N ARG A 158 -6.51 -5.89 -10.82
CA ARG A 158 -5.62 -4.91 -10.16
C ARG A 158 -4.39 -4.56 -11.01
N THR A 159 -4.60 -4.38 -12.31
CA THR A 159 -3.54 -4.03 -13.27
C THR A 159 -3.78 -2.68 -13.90
N VAL A 160 -2.69 -2.01 -14.25
CA VAL A 160 -2.70 -0.73 -14.95
C VAL A 160 -1.82 -0.85 -16.18
N GLN A 161 -2.31 -0.35 -17.31
CA GLN A 161 -1.57 -0.37 -18.58
C GLN A 161 -1.68 1.00 -19.27
N VAL A 162 -0.61 1.39 -19.93
CA VAL A 162 -0.60 2.54 -20.84
C VAL A 162 -0.16 2.04 -22.23
N GLY A 163 -1.08 2.03 -23.16
CA GLY A 163 -0.87 1.36 -24.46
C GLY A 163 -0.62 -0.14 -24.25
N SER A 164 0.53 -0.62 -24.69
CA SER A 164 0.96 -2.02 -24.49
C SER A 164 1.84 -2.23 -23.26
N GLY A 165 2.18 -1.14 -22.53
CA GLY A 165 3.06 -1.20 -21.35
C GLY A 165 2.30 -1.41 -20.05
N VAL A 166 2.66 -2.45 -19.29
CA VAL A 166 2.16 -2.67 -17.93
C VAL A 166 2.87 -1.72 -16.97
N CYS A 167 2.09 -1.01 -16.15
CA CYS A 167 2.60 -0.10 -15.14
C CYS A 167 2.75 -0.82 -13.80
N ASP A 168 3.91 -0.68 -13.16
CA ASP A 168 4.18 -1.27 -11.86
C ASP A 168 3.80 -0.28 -10.75
N LEU A 169 2.76 -0.63 -9.99
CA LEU A 169 2.25 0.15 -8.87
C LEU A 169 2.12 -0.73 -7.63
N THR A 170 2.43 -0.18 -6.46
CA THR A 170 2.10 -0.85 -5.19
C THR A 170 0.59 -0.92 -5.02
N SER A 171 0.12 -1.82 -4.13
CA SER A 171 -1.32 -1.93 -3.84
C SER A 171 -1.94 -0.60 -3.44
N TYR A 172 -1.23 0.19 -2.63
CA TYR A 172 -1.71 1.51 -2.19
C TYR A 172 -1.76 2.53 -3.33
N GLN A 173 -0.74 2.56 -4.19
CA GLN A 173 -0.71 3.45 -5.35
C GLN A 173 -1.82 3.10 -6.35
N PHE A 174 -2.09 1.82 -6.55
CA PHE A 174 -3.21 1.35 -7.36
C PHE A 174 -4.54 1.88 -6.82
N ASP A 175 -4.80 1.74 -5.51
CA ASP A 175 -6.04 2.20 -4.90
C ASP A 175 -6.20 3.73 -4.95
N LEU A 176 -5.11 4.49 -4.78
CA LEU A 176 -5.12 5.94 -4.98
C LEU A 176 -5.50 6.31 -6.42
N LEU A 177 -4.92 5.62 -7.39
CA LEU A 177 -5.22 5.84 -8.80
C LEU A 177 -6.68 5.54 -9.12
N VAL A 178 -7.22 4.41 -8.65
CA VAL A 178 -8.63 4.05 -8.82
C VAL A 178 -9.56 5.09 -8.20
N ALA A 179 -9.29 5.50 -6.95
CA ALA A 179 -10.10 6.49 -6.24
C ALA A 179 -10.19 7.83 -6.98
N MET A 180 -9.10 8.23 -7.63
CA MET A 180 -9.06 9.44 -8.46
C MET A 180 -9.75 9.23 -9.82
N ALA A 181 -9.50 8.10 -10.48
CA ALA A 181 -10.07 7.78 -11.79
C ALA A 181 -11.60 7.66 -11.75
N GLU A 182 -12.16 7.06 -10.70
CA GLU A 182 -13.61 6.99 -10.47
C GLU A 182 -14.26 8.38 -10.29
N ARG A 183 -13.45 9.37 -9.91
CA ARG A 183 -13.85 10.78 -9.72
C ARG A 183 -13.22 11.71 -10.76
N ALA A 184 -12.93 11.17 -11.94
CA ALA A 184 -12.29 11.92 -13.03
C ALA A 184 -12.99 13.27 -13.31
N GLY A 185 -12.20 14.33 -13.51
CA GLY A 185 -12.67 15.68 -13.72
C GLY A 185 -13.08 16.45 -12.45
N ARG A 186 -13.00 15.81 -11.27
CA ARG A 186 -13.25 16.49 -9.98
C ARG A 186 -11.93 16.81 -9.29
N VAL A 187 -11.81 18.02 -8.80
CA VAL A 187 -10.68 18.38 -7.93
C VAL A 187 -10.90 17.74 -6.55
N LEU A 188 -9.93 16.97 -6.09
CA LEU A 188 -9.96 16.32 -4.79
C LEU A 188 -8.85 16.91 -3.91
N THR A 189 -9.19 17.23 -2.68
CA THR A 189 -8.18 17.59 -1.69
C THR A 189 -7.33 16.38 -1.32
N ARG A 190 -6.15 16.61 -0.74
CA ARG A 190 -5.29 15.52 -0.25
C ARG A 190 -6.03 14.64 0.76
N ASP A 191 -6.76 15.26 1.68
CA ASP A 191 -7.56 14.56 2.69
C ASP A 191 -8.67 13.70 2.04
N GLN A 192 -9.37 14.23 1.04
CA GLN A 192 -10.41 13.48 0.32
C GLN A 192 -9.84 12.26 -0.43
N ILE A 193 -8.66 12.39 -1.03
CA ILE A 193 -8.00 11.27 -1.71
C ILE A 193 -7.58 10.21 -0.68
N MET A 194 -7.00 10.64 0.42
CA MET A 194 -6.57 9.75 1.50
C MET A 194 -7.77 9.06 2.17
N GLU A 195 -8.84 9.79 2.47
CA GLU A 195 -10.07 9.25 3.04
C GLU A 195 -10.73 8.20 2.13
N ALA A 196 -10.73 8.45 0.82
CA ALA A 196 -11.27 7.51 -0.16
C ALA A 196 -10.56 6.14 -0.14
N VAL A 197 -9.30 6.09 0.27
CA VAL A 197 -8.47 4.87 0.27
C VAL A 197 -8.31 4.28 1.66
N ARG A 198 -8.20 5.08 2.71
CA ARG A 198 -7.88 4.61 4.09
C ARG A 198 -9.09 4.42 5.00
N GLY A 199 -10.23 5.09 4.73
CA GLY A 199 -11.30 5.20 5.74
C GLY A 199 -10.90 6.16 6.90
N ARG A 200 -11.77 6.38 7.82
CA ARG A 200 -11.99 7.55 8.68
C ARG A 200 -10.90 8.07 9.65
N GLU A 201 -9.68 7.60 9.70
CA GLU A 201 -8.70 8.12 10.68
C GLU A 201 -7.39 8.55 10.00
N LEU A 202 -7.22 9.85 9.84
CA LEU A 202 -5.99 10.49 9.37
C LEU A 202 -5.52 11.55 10.33
N GLU A 203 -4.22 11.47 10.66
CA GLU A 203 -3.51 12.61 11.26
C GLU A 203 -3.33 13.73 10.23
N ALA A 204 -3.58 14.97 10.64
CA ALA A 204 -3.78 16.16 9.82
C ALA A 204 -2.56 16.63 8.98
N PHE A 205 -1.43 15.93 8.94
CA PHE A 205 -0.20 16.38 8.29
C PHE A 205 0.53 15.32 7.45
N ASP A 206 -0.21 14.38 6.86
CA ASP A 206 0.44 13.35 6.03
C ASP A 206 0.75 13.85 4.61
N ARG A 207 1.97 14.30 4.36
CA ARG A 207 2.48 14.63 3.01
C ARG A 207 2.78 13.39 2.16
N SER A 208 2.48 12.20 2.65
CA SER A 208 2.74 10.94 1.92
C SER A 208 2.02 10.88 0.58
N ILE A 209 0.88 11.54 0.46
CA ILE A 209 0.11 11.59 -0.78
C ILE A 209 0.92 12.18 -1.96
N ASP A 210 1.71 13.22 -1.71
CA ASP A 210 2.49 13.88 -2.76
C ASP A 210 3.59 12.95 -3.29
N VAL A 211 4.19 12.15 -2.42
CA VAL A 211 5.18 11.12 -2.78
C VAL A 211 4.52 10.05 -3.66
N HIS A 212 3.37 9.54 -3.24
CA HIS A 212 2.64 8.54 -4.02
C HIS A 212 2.15 9.11 -5.37
N MET A 213 1.71 10.37 -5.42
CA MET A 213 1.35 11.01 -6.69
C MET A 213 2.55 11.12 -7.63
N GLY A 214 3.74 11.42 -7.11
CA GLY A 214 4.99 11.41 -7.89
C GLY A 214 5.29 10.03 -8.48
N ARG A 215 5.14 8.97 -7.71
CA ARG A 215 5.35 7.58 -8.15
C ARG A 215 4.31 7.11 -9.16
N ILE A 216 3.04 7.42 -8.93
CA ILE A 216 1.97 7.09 -9.88
C ILE A 216 2.22 7.81 -11.21
N ARG A 217 2.56 9.11 -11.18
CA ARG A 217 2.91 9.86 -12.40
C ARG A 217 4.09 9.22 -13.15
N ALA A 218 5.15 8.83 -12.44
CA ALA A 218 6.30 8.16 -13.06
C ALA A 218 5.91 6.87 -13.78
N ALA A 219 4.86 6.18 -13.32
CA ALA A 219 4.38 4.93 -13.91
C ALA A 219 3.42 5.14 -15.09
N ILE A 220 2.55 6.17 -15.06
CA ILE A 220 1.45 6.30 -16.03
C ILE A 220 1.59 7.48 -16.99
N GLU A 221 2.43 8.47 -16.70
CA GLU A 221 2.63 9.65 -17.57
C GLU A 221 3.78 9.40 -18.55
N GLN A 222 3.73 10.01 -19.72
CA GLN A 222 4.87 10.04 -20.64
C GLN A 222 6.01 10.91 -20.09
N ASP A 223 5.66 12.02 -19.45
CA ASP A 223 6.57 12.92 -18.75
C ASP A 223 5.97 13.27 -17.37
N ALA A 224 6.52 12.70 -16.32
CA ALA A 224 6.06 12.94 -14.96
C ALA A 224 6.21 14.41 -14.49
N LYS A 225 7.11 15.18 -15.13
CA LYS A 225 7.30 16.60 -14.85
C LYS A 225 6.23 17.49 -15.50
N ASN A 226 5.70 17.05 -16.63
CA ASN A 226 4.61 17.68 -17.37
C ASN A 226 3.40 16.74 -17.46
N PRO A 227 2.74 16.44 -16.35
CA PRO A 227 1.68 15.44 -16.30
C PRO A 227 0.43 15.91 -17.07
N ARG A 228 -0.23 14.97 -17.74
CA ARG A 228 -1.51 15.19 -18.43
C ARG A 228 -2.67 14.44 -17.78
N ARG A 229 -2.39 13.37 -17.07
CA ARG A 229 -3.39 12.49 -16.42
C ARG A 229 -3.73 12.94 -15.02
N ILE A 230 -2.72 13.19 -14.19
CA ILE A 230 -2.89 13.65 -12.81
C ILE A 230 -2.33 15.06 -12.69
N LEU A 231 -3.21 16.04 -12.61
CA LEU A 231 -2.84 17.46 -12.55
C LEU A 231 -2.85 17.94 -11.10
N THR A 232 -1.88 18.81 -10.76
CA THR A 232 -1.84 19.47 -9.46
C THR A 232 -2.66 20.74 -9.49
N VAL A 233 -3.59 20.89 -8.57
CA VAL A 233 -4.30 22.13 -8.28
C VAL A 233 -3.63 22.77 -7.07
N ARG A 234 -2.81 23.80 -7.32
CA ARG A 234 -2.01 24.45 -6.27
C ARG A 234 -2.87 24.90 -5.10
N GLY A 235 -2.42 24.61 -3.88
CA GLY A 235 -3.12 24.98 -2.65
C GLY A 235 -4.37 24.14 -2.34
N VAL A 236 -4.81 23.26 -3.25
CA VAL A 236 -6.02 22.42 -3.06
C VAL A 236 -5.68 20.93 -3.04
N GLY A 237 -5.17 20.36 -4.13
CA GLY A 237 -4.94 18.94 -4.25
C GLY A 237 -4.67 18.50 -5.68
N TYR A 238 -5.41 17.50 -6.15
CA TYR A 238 -5.21 16.90 -7.46
C TYR A 238 -6.52 16.69 -8.21
N VAL A 239 -6.42 16.61 -9.53
CA VAL A 239 -7.51 16.24 -10.42
C VAL A 239 -7.01 15.19 -11.42
N PHE A 240 -7.78 14.12 -11.60
CA PHE A 240 -7.57 13.16 -12.66
C PHE A 240 -8.31 13.63 -13.89
N ALA A 241 -7.60 13.86 -15.00
CA ALA A 241 -8.19 14.41 -16.22
C ALA A 241 -9.13 13.41 -16.88
N LYS A 242 -10.29 13.87 -17.37
CA LYS A 242 -11.24 13.03 -18.14
C LYS A 242 -10.73 12.74 -19.55
N GLN A 243 -10.12 13.73 -20.18
CA GLN A 243 -9.51 13.62 -21.50
C GLN A 243 -8.01 13.67 -21.33
N GLN A 244 -7.31 12.65 -21.80
CA GLN A 244 -5.89 12.44 -21.53
C GLN A 244 -5.03 12.31 -22.79
N ASP A 245 -5.63 11.95 -23.91
CA ASP A 245 -4.97 11.78 -25.22
C ASP A 245 -5.74 12.53 -26.30
#